data_d46644b90cb2e0ad71ee59ee6a03a552
#
_entry.id   d46644b90cb2e0ad71ee59ee6a03a552
#
_cell.length_a   1.000
_cell.length_b   1.000
_cell.length_c   1.000
_cell.angle_alpha   90.00
_cell.angle_beta   90.00
_cell.angle_gamma   90.00
#
_symmetry.space_group_name_H-M   'P 1'
#
loop_
_entity.id
_entity.type
_entity.pdbx_description
1 polymer ?
#
loop_
_entity_poly.entity_id
_entity_poly.type
_entity_poly.pdbx_seq_one_letter_code
_entity_poly.pdbx_strand_id
1 'polypeptide(L)'
;IGVRLVGSEMCIRDRDITSYYAYSEQIPTVCALGVLVDKDLSIVCAGGYLLQLLPGATDAEITRLEQNIAAMPSVTEMLHAGKTPQDMMELAMAGFDPQVLDTREVQYQCDCSEERTKNMLLSLGRKELEKLRDEDPRCEVVCHFCHTKYEFDLNELLAETAPDEK
;
A
#
# COMPACT_ATOMS: atom_id res chain seq x y z
N ILE A 1 23.86 -1.20 9.39
CA ILE A 1 23.53 -0.20 8.35
C ILE A 1 22.67 0.85 9.03
N GLY A 2 23.25 2.03 9.29
CA GLY A 2 22.49 3.14 9.83
C GLY A 2 21.47 3.59 8.81
N VAL A 3 20.18 3.58 9.17
CA VAL A 3 19.11 4.15 8.38
C VAL A 3 19.33 5.67 8.28
N ARG A 4 20.16 6.08 7.32
CA ARG A 4 20.36 7.48 7.02
C ARG A 4 19.88 7.74 5.58
N LEU A 5 18.59 7.80 5.44
CA LEU A 5 17.98 8.32 4.24
C LEU A 5 18.23 9.83 4.19
N VAL A 6 19.08 10.26 3.27
CA VAL A 6 19.32 11.66 2.95
C VAL A 6 18.30 12.06 1.90
N GLY A 7 17.25 12.72 2.32
CA GLY A 7 16.26 13.34 1.45
C GLY A 7 15.26 14.08 2.32
N SER A 8 14.97 15.33 2.01
CA SER A 8 14.09 16.21 2.80
C SER A 8 12.60 15.82 2.77
N GLU A 9 12.26 14.70 2.16
CA GLU A 9 10.89 14.19 2.03
C GLU A 9 10.81 12.71 2.43
N MET A 10 11.35 12.38 3.59
CA MET A 10 11.13 11.05 4.15
C MET A 10 9.68 10.94 4.62
N CYS A 11 8.85 10.33 3.80
CA CYS A 11 7.49 10.00 4.17
C CYS A 11 7.51 9.15 5.46
N ILE A 12 6.58 9.39 6.38
CA ILE A 12 6.43 8.58 7.61
C ILE A 12 6.29 7.09 7.24
N ARG A 13 5.62 6.80 6.13
CA ARG A 13 5.41 5.45 5.61
C ARG A 13 6.69 4.75 5.17
N ASP A 14 7.65 5.46 4.57
CA ASP A 14 8.94 4.89 4.18
C ASP A 14 9.71 4.41 5.40
N ARG A 15 9.67 5.21 6.47
CA ARG A 15 10.27 4.87 7.76
C ARG A 15 9.59 3.66 8.38
N ASP A 16 8.26 3.60 8.38
CA ASP A 16 7.50 2.50 8.96
C ASP A 16 7.78 1.19 8.23
N ILE A 17 7.77 1.21 6.88
CA ILE A 17 8.10 0.04 6.06
C ILE A 17 9.54 -0.42 6.30
N THR A 18 10.49 0.51 6.27
CA THR A 18 11.91 0.20 6.51
C THR A 18 12.12 -0.36 7.91
N SER A 19 11.46 0.22 8.93
CA SER A 19 11.52 -0.24 10.32
C SER A 19 10.92 -1.63 10.47
N TYR A 20 9.79 -1.90 9.83
CA TYR A 20 9.18 -3.23 9.83
C TYR A 20 10.15 -4.30 9.32
N TYR A 21 10.73 -4.10 8.14
CA TYR A 21 11.69 -5.06 7.60
C TYR A 21 12.94 -5.20 8.45
N ALA A 22 13.45 -4.09 9.00
CA ALA A 22 14.66 -4.11 9.82
C ALA A 22 14.44 -4.81 11.17
N TYR A 23 13.31 -4.55 11.86
CA TYR A 23 13.07 -5.05 13.22
C TYR A 23 12.29 -6.37 13.25
N SER A 24 11.31 -6.53 12.39
CA SER A 24 10.46 -7.74 12.39
C SER A 24 11.01 -8.83 11.49
N GLU A 25 11.44 -8.49 10.27
CA GLU A 25 11.95 -9.47 9.31
C GLU A 25 13.49 -9.62 9.38
N GLN A 26 14.19 -8.70 10.05
CA GLN A 26 15.65 -8.64 10.15
C GLN A 26 16.35 -8.58 8.78
N ILE A 27 15.68 -7.98 7.81
CA ILE A 27 16.20 -7.79 6.44
C ILE A 27 16.60 -6.33 6.28
N PRO A 28 17.89 -6.02 6.03
CA PRO A 28 18.32 -4.67 5.71
C PRO A 28 17.61 -4.17 4.44
N THR A 29 16.83 -3.11 4.60
CA THR A 29 15.92 -2.64 3.55
C THR A 29 16.05 -1.13 3.39
N VAL A 30 16.03 -0.65 2.15
CA VAL A 30 15.85 0.75 1.79
C VAL A 30 14.50 0.87 1.10
N CYS A 31 13.68 1.80 1.54
CA CYS A 31 12.40 2.12 0.92
C CYS A 31 12.35 3.62 0.63
N ALA A 32 11.95 3.98 -0.56
CA ALA A 32 11.68 5.36 -0.94
C ALA A 32 10.37 5.43 -1.73
N LEU A 33 9.46 6.25 -1.25
CA LEU A 33 8.16 6.49 -1.86
C LEU A 33 8.03 7.98 -2.20
N GLY A 34 7.26 8.29 -3.22
CA GLY A 34 7.00 9.67 -3.61
C GLY A 34 5.64 9.83 -4.27
N VAL A 35 4.96 10.89 -3.92
CA VAL A 35 3.69 11.32 -4.53
C VAL A 35 3.79 12.80 -4.83
N LEU A 36 3.53 13.17 -6.07
CA LEU A 36 3.40 14.56 -6.48
C LEU A 36 1.91 14.89 -6.67
N VAL A 37 1.44 15.87 -5.93
CA VAL A 37 0.05 16.31 -5.95
C VAL A 37 0.00 17.72 -6.56
N ASP A 38 -0.93 17.96 -7.49
CA ASP A 38 -1.17 19.27 -8.08
C ASP A 38 -2.02 20.17 -7.15
N LYS A 39 -2.17 21.44 -7.52
CA LYS A 39 -2.92 22.45 -6.75
C LYS A 39 -4.41 22.13 -6.61
N ASP A 40 -4.97 21.36 -7.54
CA ASP A 40 -6.35 20.87 -7.52
C ASP A 40 -6.52 19.56 -6.73
N LEU A 41 -5.46 19.11 -6.03
CA LEU A 41 -5.38 17.86 -5.27
C LEU A 41 -5.38 16.60 -6.14
N SER A 42 -5.25 16.71 -7.47
CA SER A 42 -5.03 15.55 -8.32
C SER A 42 -3.61 15.00 -8.16
N ILE A 43 -3.46 13.69 -8.32
CA ILE A 43 -2.16 13.04 -8.26
C ILE A 43 -1.51 13.10 -9.65
N VAL A 44 -0.40 13.84 -9.75
CA VAL A 44 0.38 13.97 -10.99
C VAL A 44 1.19 12.69 -11.25
N CYS A 45 1.89 12.22 -10.22
CA CYS A 45 2.63 10.97 -10.28
C CYS A 45 2.80 10.41 -8.86
N ALA A 46 2.88 9.09 -8.78
CA ALA A 46 3.14 8.36 -7.53
C ALA A 46 3.96 7.11 -7.85
N GLY A 47 4.87 6.76 -6.96
CA GLY A 47 5.67 5.54 -7.10
C GLY A 47 6.72 5.42 -6.02
N GLY A 48 7.62 4.47 -6.21
CA GLY A 48 8.68 4.23 -5.26
C GLY A 48 9.50 3.00 -5.62
N TYR A 49 10.47 2.71 -4.77
CA TYR A 49 11.25 1.50 -4.85
C TYR A 49 11.55 0.93 -3.46
N LEU A 50 11.78 -0.35 -3.42
CA LEU A 50 12.20 -1.07 -2.24
C LEU A 50 13.40 -1.95 -2.63
N LEU A 51 14.50 -1.80 -1.89
CA LEU A 51 15.74 -2.56 -2.07
C LEU A 51 16.02 -3.36 -0.81
N GLN A 52 16.37 -4.61 -0.99
CA GLN A 52 16.72 -5.51 0.11
C GLN A 52 18.05 -6.17 -0.15
N LEU A 53 18.88 -6.25 0.89
CA LEU A 53 20.11 -7.00 0.83
C LEU A 53 19.83 -8.49 1.00
N LEU A 54 20.33 -9.28 0.07
CA LEU A 54 20.30 -10.74 0.22
C LEU A 54 21.48 -11.22 1.12
N PRO A 55 21.30 -12.35 1.80
CA PRO A 55 22.37 -12.95 2.58
C PRO A 55 23.61 -13.22 1.72
N GLY A 56 24.77 -12.81 2.21
CA GLY A 56 26.05 -13.01 1.52
C GLY A 56 26.54 -11.80 0.71
N ALA A 57 25.82 -10.68 0.71
CA ALA A 57 26.31 -9.44 0.12
C ALA A 57 27.62 -9.00 0.79
N THR A 58 28.60 -8.62 -0.02
CA THR A 58 29.90 -8.16 0.46
C THR A 58 29.85 -6.69 0.89
N ASP A 59 30.78 -6.28 1.79
CA ASP A 59 30.85 -4.87 2.22
C ASP A 59 31.11 -3.91 1.05
N ALA A 60 31.80 -4.36 0.00
CA ALA A 60 32.05 -3.56 -1.20
C ALA A 60 30.77 -3.34 -2.01
N GLU A 61 29.90 -4.35 -2.11
CA GLU A 61 28.61 -4.26 -2.78
C GLU A 61 27.66 -3.36 -1.98
N ILE A 62 27.63 -3.51 -0.66
CA ILE A 62 26.83 -2.66 0.23
C ILE A 62 27.24 -1.20 0.09
N THR A 63 28.54 -0.91 0.17
CA THR A 63 29.08 0.45 0.03
C THR A 63 28.72 1.07 -1.32
N ARG A 64 28.83 0.30 -2.40
CA ARG A 64 28.45 0.77 -3.74
C ARG A 64 26.96 1.09 -3.82
N LEU A 65 26.11 0.21 -3.29
CA LEU A 65 24.67 0.43 -3.28
C LEU A 65 24.28 1.68 -2.50
N GLU A 66 24.89 1.88 -1.31
CA GLU A 66 24.68 3.10 -0.50
C GLU A 66 25.10 4.36 -1.26
N GLN A 67 26.22 4.33 -1.97
CA GLN A 67 26.66 5.46 -2.80
C GLN A 67 25.70 5.75 -3.94
N ASN A 68 25.21 4.73 -4.63
CA ASN A 68 24.23 4.89 -5.71
C ASN A 68 22.95 5.53 -5.19
N ILE A 69 22.40 4.99 -4.09
CA ILE A 69 21.16 5.50 -3.48
C ILE A 69 21.33 6.95 -3.01
N ALA A 70 22.47 7.27 -2.40
CA ALA A 70 22.75 8.63 -1.95
C ALA A 70 22.87 9.65 -3.10
N ALA A 71 23.22 9.19 -4.30
CA ALA A 71 23.34 10.01 -5.51
C ALA A 71 22.02 10.11 -6.32
N MET A 72 21.01 9.28 -6.00
CA MET A 72 19.73 9.30 -6.71
C MET A 72 18.93 10.58 -6.40
N PRO A 73 18.26 11.16 -7.41
CA PRO A 73 17.23 12.17 -7.17
C PRO A 73 16.07 11.61 -6.35
N SER A 74 15.22 12.49 -5.84
CA SER A 74 14.00 12.03 -5.15
C SER A 74 13.08 11.26 -6.11
N VAL A 75 12.25 10.37 -5.56
CA VAL A 75 11.30 9.58 -6.36
C VAL A 75 10.37 10.49 -7.16
N THR A 76 9.88 11.57 -6.56
CA THR A 76 9.01 12.55 -7.21
C THR A 76 9.68 13.25 -8.38
N GLU A 77 10.95 13.63 -8.23
CA GLU A 77 11.72 14.24 -9.32
C GLU A 77 11.92 13.27 -10.49
N MET A 78 12.28 12.03 -10.19
CA MET A 78 12.45 11.00 -11.21
C MET A 78 11.16 10.71 -11.97
N LEU A 79 10.05 10.54 -11.27
CA LEU A 79 8.74 10.31 -11.88
C LEU A 79 8.27 11.50 -12.70
N HIS A 80 8.44 12.72 -12.18
CA HIS A 80 8.07 13.95 -12.90
C HIS A 80 8.91 14.14 -14.16
N ALA A 81 10.16 13.71 -14.15
CA ALA A 81 11.04 13.67 -15.32
C ALA A 81 10.71 12.55 -16.32
N GLY A 82 9.67 11.74 -16.06
CA GLY A 82 9.24 10.63 -16.91
C GLY A 82 10.09 9.36 -16.81
N LYS A 83 10.85 9.22 -15.73
CA LYS A 83 11.63 8.00 -15.47
C LYS A 83 10.70 6.83 -15.17
N THR A 84 11.02 5.70 -15.76
CA THR A 84 10.32 4.43 -15.53
C THR A 84 10.85 3.71 -14.29
N PRO A 85 10.12 2.71 -13.75
CA PRO A 85 10.65 1.85 -12.69
C PRO A 85 11.97 1.16 -13.07
N GLN A 86 12.14 0.82 -14.35
CA GLN A 86 13.37 0.24 -14.86
C GLN A 86 14.55 1.24 -14.80
N ASP A 87 14.32 2.51 -15.20
CA ASP A 87 15.35 3.56 -15.06
C ASP A 87 15.78 3.75 -13.61
N MET A 88 14.84 3.68 -12.66
CA MET A 88 15.13 3.78 -11.23
C MET A 88 15.96 2.59 -10.74
N MET A 89 15.62 1.38 -11.19
CA MET A 89 16.38 0.18 -10.89
C MET A 89 17.82 0.29 -11.42
N GLU A 90 18.00 0.72 -12.67
CA GLU A 90 19.33 0.90 -13.30
C GLU A 90 20.18 1.95 -12.55
N LEU A 91 19.57 3.03 -12.09
CA LEU A 91 20.25 4.03 -11.27
C LEU A 91 20.66 3.48 -9.91
N ALA A 92 19.75 2.82 -9.20
CA ALA A 92 20.03 2.25 -7.89
C ALA A 92 21.09 1.14 -7.95
N MET A 93 21.04 0.32 -9.00
CA MET A 93 21.91 -0.83 -9.20
C MET A 93 23.10 -0.52 -10.14
N ALA A 94 23.49 0.75 -10.27
CA ALA A 94 24.60 1.13 -11.14
C ALA A 94 25.90 0.39 -10.77
N GLY A 95 26.49 -0.27 -11.76
CA GLY A 95 27.68 -1.12 -11.57
C GLY A 95 27.43 -2.53 -11.07
N PHE A 96 26.14 -2.91 -10.99
CA PHE A 96 25.67 -4.29 -10.91
C PHE A 96 25.10 -4.72 -12.27
N ASP A 97 24.66 -5.96 -12.37
CA ASP A 97 23.98 -6.49 -13.57
C ASP A 97 22.54 -6.88 -13.20
N PRO A 98 21.64 -5.90 -13.05
CA PRO A 98 20.27 -6.17 -12.60
C PRO A 98 19.48 -6.87 -13.69
N GLN A 99 18.66 -7.86 -13.30
CA GLN A 99 17.74 -8.57 -14.18
C GLN A 99 16.29 -8.30 -13.77
N VAL A 100 15.46 -7.92 -14.74
CA VAL A 100 14.02 -7.80 -14.52
C VAL A 100 13.44 -9.22 -14.47
N LEU A 101 12.90 -9.61 -13.34
CA LEU A 101 12.30 -10.94 -13.13
C LEU A 101 10.84 -10.97 -13.51
N ASP A 102 10.10 -9.90 -13.22
CA ASP A 102 8.66 -9.81 -13.48
C ASP A 102 8.25 -8.35 -13.68
N THR A 103 7.19 -8.12 -14.47
CA THR A 103 6.58 -6.81 -14.66
C THR A 103 5.08 -6.97 -14.65
N ARG A 104 4.40 -6.17 -13.81
CA ARG A 104 2.93 -6.22 -13.66
C ARG A 104 2.34 -4.83 -13.78
N GLU A 105 1.21 -4.77 -14.44
CA GLU A 105 0.37 -3.57 -14.42
C GLU A 105 -0.26 -3.42 -13.03
N VAL A 106 -0.20 -2.21 -12.48
CA VAL A 106 -0.78 -1.88 -11.19
C VAL A 106 -1.75 -0.71 -11.34
N GLN A 107 -2.83 -0.76 -10.58
CA GLN A 107 -3.81 0.32 -10.56
C GLN A 107 -4.39 0.50 -9.15
N TYR A 108 -4.83 1.72 -8.85
CA TYR A 108 -5.60 1.97 -7.65
C TYR A 108 -7.04 1.52 -7.87
N GLN A 109 -7.37 0.34 -7.39
CA GLN A 109 -8.70 -0.25 -7.53
C GLN A 109 -9.17 -0.82 -6.21
N CYS A 110 -10.42 -0.55 -5.87
CA CYS A 110 -11.08 -1.15 -4.72
C CYS A 110 -11.87 -2.37 -5.14
N ASP A 111 -11.74 -3.45 -4.39
CA ASP A 111 -12.50 -4.69 -4.59
C ASP A 111 -13.81 -4.72 -3.79
N CYS A 112 -14.22 -3.59 -3.22
CA CYS A 112 -15.50 -3.53 -2.52
C CYS A 112 -16.67 -3.62 -3.52
N SER A 113 -17.72 -4.30 -3.09
CA SER A 113 -18.99 -4.36 -3.81
C SER A 113 -20.14 -4.41 -2.83
N GLU A 114 -21.33 -4.06 -3.30
CA GLU A 114 -22.56 -4.15 -2.51
C GLU A 114 -22.79 -5.57 -2.01
N GLU A 115 -22.61 -6.57 -2.88
CA GLU A 115 -22.76 -7.99 -2.56
C GLU A 115 -21.78 -8.43 -1.46
N ARG A 116 -20.51 -8.04 -1.57
CA ARG A 116 -19.49 -8.36 -0.56
C ARG A 116 -19.80 -7.70 0.78
N THR A 117 -20.27 -6.46 0.76
CA THR A 117 -20.66 -5.72 1.97
C THR A 117 -21.92 -6.34 2.60
N LYS A 118 -22.91 -6.72 1.79
CA LYS A 118 -24.09 -7.47 2.21
C LYS A 118 -23.71 -8.78 2.90
N ASN A 119 -22.86 -9.57 2.28
CA ASN A 119 -22.39 -10.85 2.85
C ASN A 119 -21.64 -10.65 4.18
N MET A 120 -20.89 -9.57 4.31
CA MET A 120 -20.25 -9.19 5.58
C MET A 120 -21.29 -8.90 6.66
N LEU A 121 -22.34 -8.13 6.36
CA LEU A 121 -23.43 -7.86 7.31
C LEU A 121 -24.16 -9.16 7.70
N LEU A 122 -24.49 -10.01 6.74
CA LEU A 122 -25.13 -11.31 7.02
C LEU A 122 -24.25 -12.20 7.92
N SER A 123 -22.93 -12.09 7.82
CA SER A 123 -22.00 -12.86 8.67
C SER A 123 -22.02 -12.46 10.15
N LEU A 124 -22.57 -11.30 10.51
CA LEU A 124 -22.75 -10.88 11.91
C LEU A 124 -23.76 -11.78 12.65
N GLY A 125 -24.63 -12.46 11.90
CA GLY A 125 -25.67 -13.30 12.43
C GLY A 125 -26.93 -12.53 12.82
N ARG A 126 -28.04 -13.28 12.92
CA ARG A 126 -29.38 -12.71 13.08
C ARG A 126 -29.52 -11.81 14.32
N LYS A 127 -28.96 -12.23 15.45
CA LYS A 127 -29.08 -11.49 16.72
C LYS A 127 -28.44 -10.09 16.66
N GLU A 128 -27.29 -9.97 16.02
CA GLU A 128 -26.63 -8.67 15.89
C GLU A 128 -27.35 -7.79 14.86
N LEU A 129 -27.84 -8.38 13.77
CA LEU A 129 -28.66 -7.64 12.80
C LEU A 129 -29.97 -7.13 13.40
N GLU A 130 -30.64 -7.89 14.29
CA GLU A 130 -31.83 -7.45 15.02
C GLU A 130 -31.53 -6.27 15.95
N LYS A 131 -30.40 -6.27 16.66
CA LYS A 131 -29.99 -5.13 17.48
C LYS A 131 -29.75 -3.88 16.63
N LEU A 132 -28.99 -4.02 15.53
CA LEU A 132 -28.73 -2.91 14.62
C LEU A 132 -30.03 -2.34 14.04
N ARG A 133 -30.98 -3.20 13.65
CA ARG A 133 -32.29 -2.77 13.14
C ARG A 133 -33.12 -2.01 14.19
N ASP A 134 -33.03 -2.42 15.46
CA ASP A 134 -33.79 -1.77 16.55
C ASP A 134 -33.21 -0.38 16.87
N GLU A 135 -31.94 -0.12 16.55
CA GLU A 135 -31.30 1.20 16.63
C GLU A 135 -31.65 2.06 15.40
N ASP A 136 -31.44 1.52 14.19
CA ASP A 136 -31.78 2.16 12.92
C ASP A 136 -32.10 1.06 11.87
N PRO A 137 -33.30 1.06 11.25
CA PRO A 137 -33.66 0.09 10.23
C PRO A 137 -32.83 0.24 8.93
N ARG A 138 -32.11 1.37 8.74
CA ARG A 138 -31.22 1.61 7.61
C ARG A 138 -29.77 1.64 8.07
N CYS A 139 -28.96 0.77 7.49
CA CYS A 139 -27.54 0.69 7.77
C CYS A 139 -26.71 1.27 6.61
N GLU A 140 -25.94 2.33 6.88
CA GLU A 140 -24.94 2.85 5.95
C GLU A 140 -23.59 2.22 6.26
N VAL A 141 -22.97 1.58 5.27
CA VAL A 141 -21.60 1.04 5.36
C VAL A 141 -20.70 1.82 4.42
N VAL A 142 -19.63 2.38 4.94
CA VAL A 142 -18.67 3.16 4.16
C VAL A 142 -17.38 2.35 3.99
N CYS A 143 -16.96 2.16 2.76
CA CYS A 143 -15.69 1.50 2.47
C CYS A 143 -14.52 2.40 2.92
N HIS A 144 -13.66 1.90 3.80
CA HIS A 144 -12.49 2.65 4.29
C HIS A 144 -11.44 2.93 3.21
N PHE A 145 -11.42 2.14 2.12
CA PHE A 145 -10.43 2.29 1.06
C PHE A 145 -10.84 3.32 0.00
N CYS A 146 -12.08 3.21 -0.54
CA CYS A 146 -12.56 4.08 -1.63
C CYS A 146 -13.66 5.06 -1.21
N HIS A 147 -14.11 5.00 0.03
CA HIS A 147 -15.19 5.82 0.59
C HIS A 147 -16.55 5.66 -0.09
N THR A 148 -16.73 4.61 -0.90
CA THR A 148 -18.05 4.28 -1.45
C THR A 148 -19.00 3.93 -0.31
N LYS A 149 -20.21 4.48 -0.38
CA LYS A 149 -21.29 4.26 0.58
C LYS A 149 -22.24 3.22 0.03
N TYR A 150 -22.62 2.28 0.88
CA TYR A 150 -23.62 1.26 0.63
C TYR A 150 -24.70 1.38 1.69
N GLU A 151 -25.97 1.43 1.27
CA GLU A 151 -27.11 1.50 2.16
C GLU A 151 -27.90 0.20 2.08
N PHE A 152 -28.26 -0.36 3.23
CA PHE A 152 -29.00 -1.60 3.34
C PHE A 152 -30.23 -1.42 4.24
N ASP A 153 -31.36 -2.02 3.85
CA ASP A 153 -32.52 -2.21 4.73
C ASP A 153 -32.30 -3.49 5.55
N LEU A 154 -32.16 -3.31 6.85
CA LEU A 154 -31.92 -4.43 7.76
C LEU A 154 -33.09 -5.39 7.88
N ASN A 155 -34.34 -4.96 7.56
CA ASN A 155 -35.50 -5.86 7.51
C ASN A 155 -35.38 -6.83 6.33
N GLU A 156 -34.88 -6.36 5.16
CA GLU A 156 -34.65 -7.21 4.01
C GLU A 156 -33.52 -8.20 4.29
N LEU A 157 -32.43 -7.76 4.89
CA LEU A 157 -31.31 -8.63 5.28
C LEU A 157 -31.76 -9.70 6.29
N LEU A 158 -32.58 -9.36 7.27
CA LEU A 158 -33.10 -10.30 8.25
C LEU A 158 -34.04 -11.35 7.62
N ALA A 159 -34.76 -10.98 6.56
CA ALA A 159 -35.62 -11.92 5.85
C ALA A 159 -34.80 -13.00 5.10
N GLU A 160 -33.57 -12.69 4.71
CA GLU A 160 -32.65 -13.63 4.05
C GLU A 160 -31.89 -14.53 5.04
N THR A 161 -31.81 -14.16 6.31
CA THR A 161 -31.15 -15.00 7.33
C THR A 161 -32.09 -16.13 7.75
N ALA A 162 -31.59 -17.36 7.76
CA ALA A 162 -32.33 -18.48 8.32
C ALA A 162 -32.66 -18.24 9.81
N PRO A 163 -33.82 -18.70 10.30
CA PRO A 163 -34.10 -18.62 11.72
C PRO A 163 -33.06 -19.44 12.50
N ASP A 164 -32.55 -18.84 13.59
CA ASP A 164 -31.62 -19.55 14.48
C ASP A 164 -32.24 -20.88 14.88
N GLU A 165 -31.66 -22.00 14.46
CA GLU A 165 -32.00 -23.30 15.02
C GLU A 165 -31.63 -23.29 16.51
N LYS A 166 -32.62 -23.60 17.35
CA LYS A 166 -32.47 -23.66 18.80
C LYS A 166 -31.64 -24.84 19.24
#